data_ead4a7623f384d53e2631f7ecd65407c
#
_entry.id   ead4a7623f384d53e2631f7ecd65407c
#
_cell.length_a   1.000
_cell.length_b   1.000
_cell.length_c   1.000
_cell.angle_alpha   90.00
_cell.angle_beta   90.00
_cell.angle_gamma   90.00
#
_symmetry.space_group_name_H-M   'P 1'
#
loop_
_entity.id
_entity.type
_entity.pdbx_description
1 polymer ?
#
loop_
_entity_poly.entity_id
_entity_poly.type
_entity_poly.pdbx_seq_one_letter_code
_entity_poly.pdbx_strand_id
1 'polypeptide(L)'
;MKRLIYLFIILFHSWLYCYAESGQRISVLDFGAIPDDGFDDSESIRNACEYCRDNKSTVLFFPPGLYDFRDSLALQIEREAISGVYGENVQGRLFKPDAPYVKALDLFGAENLVVEAEGAILLLEGWYEVVSIDKAQEVAIKGLSIVYRRPPNTVGKITKLNEGSFDMQIDPERYFYLDKDVTGRVHYVDAMRERLYTGGRVSGKELLSKDMIRIYTDFRPSIGDFCVLRHSGHYRPAIMIKESSDIHIEGVKIHSQPGMGVVGHLSENITLENLQVIPEAGMIISTNTDATHFTSCKGEIVIENCKFGGQGDDCTNIHNYYYTIVPQTKRSVEIKIQNADLHALSLDYPDVGDTLLVVNRSNLMEKEHFVVEQVDTSTVDWRVSVTLNKDWLIGSPDLYYMTNITRRPSVRITNNTVKSHLARAFLIKSRNVLINKNVIQNSTGTAIQLGAEAGWRESGPVENVLIENNWISGCGYAQGTQGASSGISISVSGIRENTGFLNNNILIRNNIIEAVNEHAISVEDAKSVRIINNDISGCPHPVYMKNTESVTVKDVRYSD
;
A
#
# COMPACT_ATOMS: atom_id res chain seq x y z
N MET A 1 -2.44 -48.49 -6.48
CA MET A 1 -2.75 -47.24 -5.75
C MET A 1 -1.42 -46.60 -5.32
N LYS A 2 -0.86 -45.74 -6.17
CA LYS A 2 0.39 -44.99 -5.88
C LYS A 2 -0.01 -43.62 -5.33
N ARG A 3 0.34 -43.37 -4.06
CA ARG A 3 0.18 -42.07 -3.44
C ARG A 3 1.24 -41.13 -4.08
N LEU A 4 0.80 -40.19 -4.90
CA LEU A 4 1.61 -39.06 -5.30
C LEU A 4 1.66 -38.07 -4.11
N ILE A 5 2.72 -38.12 -3.36
CA ILE A 5 3.10 -37.09 -2.40
C ILE A 5 3.76 -36.00 -3.25
N TYR A 6 3.06 -34.89 -3.51
CA TYR A 6 3.71 -33.68 -4.00
C TYR A 6 4.50 -33.08 -2.86
N LEU A 7 5.79 -33.38 -2.85
CA LEU A 7 6.78 -32.72 -2.02
C LEU A 7 6.96 -31.33 -2.62
N PHE A 8 6.44 -30.28 -1.97
CA PHE A 8 6.84 -28.91 -2.23
C PHE A 8 8.31 -28.77 -1.80
N ILE A 9 9.24 -29.00 -2.73
CA ILE A 9 10.63 -28.58 -2.57
C ILE A 9 10.61 -27.10 -2.87
N ILE A 10 10.48 -26.29 -1.80
CA ILE A 10 10.86 -24.89 -1.83
C ILE A 10 12.39 -24.92 -1.89
N LEU A 11 12.93 -24.79 -3.08
CA LEU A 11 14.33 -24.46 -3.28
C LEU A 11 14.52 -23.07 -2.68
N PHE A 12 15.11 -23.02 -1.49
CA PHE A 12 15.70 -21.82 -0.93
C PHE A 12 16.81 -21.37 -1.89
N HIS A 13 16.46 -20.57 -2.86
CA HIS A 13 17.42 -19.71 -3.50
C HIS A 13 17.63 -18.53 -2.56
N SER A 14 18.56 -18.67 -1.62
CA SER A 14 19.23 -17.50 -1.07
C SER A 14 20.00 -16.87 -2.24
N TRP A 15 19.34 -15.98 -2.94
CA TRP A 15 20.03 -15.02 -3.78
C TRP A 15 20.79 -14.11 -2.81
N LEU A 16 22.04 -14.49 -2.50
CA LEU A 16 23.02 -13.51 -2.12
C LEU A 16 23.11 -12.57 -3.32
N TYR A 17 22.40 -11.45 -3.26
CA TYR A 17 22.59 -10.35 -4.18
C TYR A 17 24.03 -9.87 -3.97
N CYS A 18 24.92 -10.31 -4.84
CA CYS A 18 26.28 -9.80 -4.93
C CYS A 18 26.16 -8.43 -5.62
N TYR A 19 25.54 -7.44 -4.93
CA TYR A 19 25.60 -6.07 -5.39
C TYR A 19 27.06 -5.62 -5.38
N ALA A 20 27.49 -5.03 -6.45
CA ALA A 20 28.79 -4.42 -6.76
C ALA A 20 29.81 -4.37 -5.62
N GLU A 21 30.44 -5.49 -5.26
CA GLU A 21 31.68 -5.46 -4.45
C GLU A 21 32.83 -4.70 -5.14
N SER A 22 32.66 -4.31 -6.43
CA SER A 22 33.68 -3.62 -7.23
C SER A 22 33.23 -2.24 -7.75
N GLY A 23 32.07 -1.71 -7.31
CA GLY A 23 31.56 -0.41 -7.76
C GLY A 23 32.36 0.76 -7.18
N GLN A 24 32.36 1.91 -7.89
CA GLN A 24 32.91 3.14 -7.35
C GLN A 24 32.07 3.60 -6.15
N ARG A 25 32.67 3.73 -4.97
CA ARG A 25 32.02 4.32 -3.79
C ARG A 25 32.24 5.82 -3.77
N ILE A 26 31.13 6.58 -3.74
CA ILE A 26 31.13 8.04 -3.62
C ILE A 26 30.31 8.44 -2.39
N SER A 27 30.61 9.60 -1.82
CA SER A 27 29.86 10.14 -0.69
C SER A 27 29.02 11.34 -1.13
N VAL A 28 27.86 11.55 -0.53
CA VAL A 28 27.10 12.80 -0.71
C VAL A 28 27.90 14.03 -0.28
N LEU A 29 28.90 13.86 0.60
CA LEU A 29 29.82 14.91 1.00
C LEU A 29 30.68 15.41 -0.18
N ASP A 30 30.99 14.55 -1.14
CA ASP A 30 31.77 14.89 -2.35
C ASP A 30 31.03 15.90 -3.25
N PHE A 31 29.72 16.03 -3.03
CA PHE A 31 28.82 16.95 -3.75
C PHE A 31 28.41 18.17 -2.89
N GLY A 32 28.90 18.26 -1.64
CA GLY A 32 28.67 19.38 -0.77
C GLY A 32 27.55 19.23 0.25
N ALA A 33 26.91 18.06 0.36
CA ALA A 33 25.97 17.78 1.46
C ALA A 33 26.75 17.63 2.77
N ILE A 34 26.28 18.25 3.86
CA ILE A 34 26.96 18.21 5.16
C ILE A 34 25.95 17.89 6.25
N PRO A 35 25.95 16.68 6.82
CA PRO A 35 24.98 16.33 7.86
C PRO A 35 25.15 17.22 9.10
N ASP A 36 24.05 17.47 9.82
CA ASP A 36 23.97 18.16 11.10
C ASP A 36 24.39 19.64 11.07
N ASP A 37 24.54 20.29 9.90
CA ASP A 37 24.94 21.72 9.81
C ASP A 37 23.73 22.66 9.74
N GLY A 38 22.52 22.14 9.56
CA GLY A 38 21.26 22.88 9.51
C GLY A 38 21.04 23.69 8.22
N PHE A 39 21.85 23.48 7.17
CA PHE A 39 21.65 24.06 5.84
C PHE A 39 20.92 23.06 4.92
N ASP A 40 20.43 23.55 3.77
CA ASP A 40 19.69 22.76 2.80
C ASP A 40 20.64 21.90 1.94
N ASP A 41 20.49 20.59 2.03
CA ASP A 41 21.27 19.59 1.28
C ASP A 41 20.63 19.18 -0.06
N SER A 42 19.45 19.70 -0.39
CA SER A 42 18.63 19.25 -1.53
C SER A 42 19.38 19.24 -2.86
N GLU A 43 20.13 20.32 -3.16
CA GLU A 43 20.87 20.44 -4.42
C GLU A 43 22.07 19.49 -4.46
N SER A 44 22.84 19.42 -3.37
CA SER A 44 24.01 18.55 -3.25
C SER A 44 23.65 17.08 -3.42
N ILE A 45 22.58 16.64 -2.78
CA ILE A 45 22.10 15.25 -2.88
C ILE A 45 21.53 14.97 -4.29
N ARG A 46 20.83 15.92 -4.90
CA ARG A 46 20.36 15.80 -6.29
C ARG A 46 21.53 15.59 -7.25
N ASN A 47 22.60 16.37 -7.12
CA ASN A 47 23.82 16.22 -7.94
C ASN A 47 24.48 14.84 -7.73
N ALA A 48 24.49 14.32 -6.51
CA ALA A 48 24.98 12.97 -6.23
C ALA A 48 24.13 11.89 -6.92
N CYS A 49 22.80 12.02 -6.91
CA CYS A 49 21.89 11.10 -7.61
C CYS A 49 22.09 11.18 -9.13
N GLU A 50 22.27 12.37 -9.70
CA GLU A 50 22.59 12.55 -11.13
C GLU A 50 23.91 11.87 -11.51
N TYR A 51 24.93 12.01 -10.69
CA TYR A 51 26.19 11.29 -10.89
C TYR A 51 25.99 9.76 -10.93
N CYS A 52 25.20 9.20 -9.99
CA CYS A 52 24.91 7.76 -9.95
C CYS A 52 24.15 7.28 -11.20
N ARG A 53 23.26 8.10 -11.75
CA ARG A 53 22.55 7.79 -13.01
C ARG A 53 23.51 7.66 -14.20
N ASP A 54 24.48 8.56 -14.26
CA ASP A 54 25.43 8.62 -15.38
C ASP A 54 26.58 7.63 -15.21
N ASN A 55 26.79 7.08 -14.00
CA ASN A 55 27.87 6.16 -13.66
C ASN A 55 27.29 4.88 -13.04
N LYS A 56 27.13 3.84 -13.85
CA LYS A 56 26.61 2.54 -13.43
C LYS A 56 27.54 1.84 -12.41
N SER A 57 26.98 0.92 -11.64
CA SER A 57 27.73 0.16 -10.62
C SER A 57 28.37 1.07 -9.57
N THR A 58 27.55 1.92 -8.94
CA THR A 58 27.98 2.89 -7.94
C THR A 58 27.45 2.54 -6.56
N VAL A 59 28.25 2.82 -5.53
CA VAL A 59 27.79 2.85 -4.12
C VAL A 59 27.70 4.30 -3.70
N LEU A 60 26.48 4.81 -3.48
CA LEU A 60 26.22 6.16 -2.96
C LEU A 60 26.13 6.09 -1.42
N PHE A 61 27.09 6.69 -0.75
CA PHE A 61 27.19 6.67 0.69
C PHE A 61 26.72 7.96 1.34
N PHE A 62 25.82 7.80 2.31
CA PHE A 62 25.40 8.84 3.24
C PHE A 62 26.05 8.59 4.59
N PRO A 63 27.01 9.39 5.05
CA PRO A 63 27.43 9.37 6.44
C PRO A 63 26.26 9.51 7.40
N PRO A 64 26.30 8.89 8.60
CA PRO A 64 25.28 9.09 9.61
C PRO A 64 25.13 10.57 9.98
N GLY A 65 23.88 11.01 10.19
CA GLY A 65 23.53 12.39 10.57
C GLY A 65 22.25 12.85 9.89
N LEU A 66 21.88 14.08 10.12
CA LEU A 66 20.63 14.67 9.66
C LEU A 66 20.92 15.56 8.44
N TYR A 67 20.21 15.29 7.34
CA TYR A 67 20.24 16.03 6.09
C TYR A 67 18.95 16.81 5.92
N ASP A 68 19.05 18.12 5.78
CA ASP A 68 17.91 19.03 5.64
C ASP A 68 17.48 19.19 4.18
N PHE A 69 16.16 19.09 3.93
CA PHE A 69 15.55 19.28 2.61
C PHE A 69 14.52 20.41 2.66
N ARG A 70 14.72 21.48 1.87
CA ARG A 70 13.93 22.73 1.92
C ARG A 70 13.57 23.29 0.55
N ASP A 71 13.16 22.44 -0.37
CA ASP A 71 12.73 22.90 -1.70
C ASP A 71 11.51 23.83 -1.61
N SER A 72 11.56 24.96 -2.29
CA SER A 72 10.53 26.00 -2.24
C SER A 72 9.16 25.53 -2.73
N LEU A 73 9.11 24.66 -3.75
CA LEU A 73 7.86 24.10 -4.27
C LEU A 73 7.27 23.10 -3.29
N ALA A 74 8.09 22.23 -2.68
CA ALA A 74 7.65 21.29 -1.68
C ALA A 74 7.04 22.00 -0.45
N LEU A 75 7.69 23.06 0.02
CA LEU A 75 7.20 23.92 1.09
C LEU A 75 5.89 24.64 0.72
N GLN A 76 5.77 25.14 -0.51
CA GLN A 76 4.53 25.74 -0.99
C GLN A 76 3.37 24.73 -0.95
N ILE A 77 3.58 23.53 -1.49
CA ILE A 77 2.57 22.45 -1.52
C ILE A 77 2.12 22.11 -0.10
N GLU A 78 3.04 21.93 0.84
CA GLU A 78 2.72 21.64 2.24
C GLU A 78 1.86 22.75 2.87
N ARG A 79 2.28 24.00 2.75
CA ARG A 79 1.56 25.16 3.32
C ARG A 79 0.15 25.27 2.74
N GLU A 80 0.03 25.21 1.43
CA GLU A 80 -1.25 25.33 0.74
C GLU A 80 -2.22 24.17 1.08
N ALA A 81 -1.69 22.94 1.22
CA ALA A 81 -2.48 21.79 1.62
C ALA A 81 -3.00 21.92 3.06
N ILE A 82 -2.16 22.31 3.99
CA ILE A 82 -2.50 22.40 5.42
C ILE A 82 -3.37 23.61 5.72
N SER A 83 -3.11 24.77 5.08
CA SER A 83 -3.92 25.98 5.24
C SER A 83 -5.27 25.95 4.50
N GLY A 84 -5.56 24.87 3.77
CA GLY A 84 -6.86 24.67 3.14
C GLY A 84 -7.02 25.29 1.75
N VAL A 85 -5.97 25.76 1.09
CA VAL A 85 -6.02 26.31 -0.28
C VAL A 85 -6.61 25.31 -1.27
N TYR A 86 -6.33 24.02 -1.11
CA TYR A 86 -6.87 22.96 -1.95
C TYR A 86 -8.25 22.44 -1.48
N GLY A 87 -8.80 22.98 -0.37
CA GLY A 87 -10.06 22.52 0.24
C GLY A 87 -9.97 21.14 0.88
N GLU A 88 -11.11 20.49 1.12
CA GLU A 88 -11.19 19.16 1.75
C GLU A 88 -10.67 18.01 0.86
N ASN A 89 -10.62 18.21 -0.46
CA ASN A 89 -10.16 17.18 -1.40
C ASN A 89 -8.79 17.51 -1.99
N VAL A 90 -7.77 17.56 -1.12
CA VAL A 90 -6.38 17.81 -1.51
C VAL A 90 -5.90 16.80 -2.55
N GLN A 91 -6.23 15.51 -2.38
CA GLN A 91 -5.87 14.46 -3.34
C GLN A 91 -6.44 14.73 -4.74
N GLY A 92 -7.65 15.24 -4.87
CA GLY A 92 -8.25 15.60 -6.17
C GLY A 92 -7.53 16.74 -6.91
N ARG A 93 -6.59 17.43 -6.25
CA ARG A 93 -5.74 18.48 -6.84
C ARG A 93 -4.32 18.01 -7.06
N LEU A 94 -3.73 17.32 -6.08
CA LEU A 94 -2.30 17.00 -6.06
C LEU A 94 -1.97 15.56 -6.48
N PHE A 95 -2.92 14.63 -6.36
CA PHE A 95 -2.72 13.24 -6.78
C PHE A 95 -3.14 13.07 -8.24
N LYS A 96 -2.39 13.71 -9.13
CA LYS A 96 -2.60 13.73 -10.59
C LYS A 96 -1.26 13.70 -11.32
N PRO A 97 -1.22 13.17 -12.55
CA PRO A 97 0.01 13.06 -13.32
C PRO A 97 0.68 14.41 -13.62
N ASP A 98 -0.14 15.42 -13.86
CA ASP A 98 0.24 16.79 -14.21
C ASP A 98 0.40 17.72 -13.00
N ALA A 99 0.10 17.23 -11.78
CA ALA A 99 0.31 18.01 -10.59
C ALA A 99 1.81 18.17 -10.29
N PRO A 100 2.25 19.36 -9.89
CA PRO A 100 3.65 19.57 -9.54
C PRO A 100 4.02 18.79 -8.28
N TYR A 101 5.25 18.26 -8.25
CA TYR A 101 5.82 17.61 -7.08
C TYR A 101 7.35 17.68 -7.12
N VAL A 102 7.98 17.40 -6.01
CA VAL A 102 9.44 17.41 -5.85
C VAL A 102 9.91 16.02 -5.43
N LYS A 103 11.01 15.57 -6.02
CA LYS A 103 11.75 14.38 -5.63
C LYS A 103 12.93 14.79 -4.76
N ALA A 104 13.15 14.10 -3.64
CA ALA A 104 14.36 14.33 -2.85
C ALA A 104 15.54 13.53 -3.42
N LEU A 105 15.39 12.23 -3.61
CA LEU A 105 16.36 11.35 -4.29
C LEU A 105 15.74 10.86 -5.61
N ASP A 106 16.24 11.34 -6.73
CA ASP A 106 15.80 10.89 -8.07
C ASP A 106 16.78 9.88 -8.65
N LEU A 107 16.42 8.59 -8.58
CA LEU A 107 17.21 7.46 -9.08
C LEU A 107 16.69 6.97 -10.46
N PHE A 108 16.20 7.89 -11.28
CA PHE A 108 15.74 7.58 -12.62
C PHE A 108 16.85 6.92 -13.45
N GLY A 109 16.56 5.76 -14.04
CA GLY A 109 17.48 5.05 -14.94
C GLY A 109 18.75 4.50 -14.26
N ALA A 110 18.80 4.47 -12.92
CA ALA A 110 19.93 3.89 -12.21
C ALA A 110 20.07 2.39 -12.48
N GLU A 111 21.30 1.92 -12.66
CA GLU A 111 21.62 0.53 -12.87
C GLU A 111 22.72 0.06 -11.90
N ASN A 112 22.48 -1.04 -11.20
CA ASN A 112 23.41 -1.64 -10.24
C ASN A 112 23.90 -0.62 -9.20
N LEU A 113 22.95 0.04 -8.54
CA LEU A 113 23.18 1.09 -7.54
C LEU A 113 22.90 0.57 -6.13
N VAL A 114 23.83 0.84 -5.21
CA VAL A 114 23.62 0.66 -3.78
C VAL A 114 23.64 2.03 -3.09
N VAL A 115 22.56 2.39 -2.40
CA VAL A 115 22.51 3.54 -1.49
C VAL A 115 22.75 3.03 -0.07
N GLU A 116 23.92 3.33 0.50
CA GLU A 116 24.27 3.02 1.89
C GLU A 116 23.99 4.25 2.76
N ALA A 117 22.98 4.15 3.63
CA ALA A 117 22.51 5.29 4.42
C ALA A 117 22.16 4.93 5.87
N GLU A 118 22.84 3.93 6.45
CA GLU A 118 22.66 3.56 7.85
C GLU A 118 22.98 4.72 8.78
N GLY A 119 21.95 5.15 9.54
CA GLY A 119 22.06 6.29 10.46
C GLY A 119 21.85 7.65 9.80
N ALA A 120 21.63 7.72 8.49
CA ALA A 120 21.22 8.94 7.81
C ALA A 120 19.72 9.20 8.00
N ILE A 121 19.38 10.45 8.31
CA ILE A 121 18.02 10.94 8.51
C ILE A 121 17.76 12.05 7.49
N LEU A 122 16.78 11.86 6.61
CA LEU A 122 16.28 12.93 5.75
C LEU A 122 15.20 13.68 6.51
N LEU A 123 15.49 14.92 6.89
CA LEU A 123 14.54 15.83 7.52
C LEU A 123 13.90 16.73 6.46
N LEU A 124 12.63 16.45 6.16
CA LEU A 124 11.90 17.09 5.08
C LEU A 124 11.09 18.29 5.59
N GLU A 125 11.30 19.44 4.99
CA GLU A 125 10.43 20.62 5.10
C GLU A 125 9.69 20.79 3.78
N GLY A 126 8.38 20.49 3.79
CA GLY A 126 7.57 20.42 2.57
C GLY A 126 7.20 18.99 2.17
N TRP A 127 6.30 18.82 1.21
CA TRP A 127 5.83 17.52 0.77
C TRP A 127 6.58 16.99 -0.46
N TYR A 128 7.15 15.79 -0.35
CA TYR A 128 8.00 15.17 -1.36
C TYR A 128 7.49 13.77 -1.79
N GLU A 129 7.85 13.36 -3.02
CA GLU A 129 8.18 11.98 -3.34
C GLU A 129 9.64 11.77 -2.92
N VAL A 130 9.87 11.05 -1.80
CA VAL A 130 11.19 11.13 -1.16
C VAL A 130 12.24 10.37 -1.97
N VAL A 131 11.95 9.12 -2.35
CA VAL A 131 12.83 8.34 -3.23
C VAL A 131 12.04 7.91 -4.46
N SER A 132 12.52 8.28 -5.63
CA SER A 132 11.95 7.90 -6.92
C SER A 132 12.88 6.93 -7.64
N ILE A 133 12.47 5.66 -7.77
CA ILE A 133 13.16 4.60 -8.50
C ILE A 133 12.33 4.35 -9.77
N ASP A 134 12.65 5.03 -10.86
CA ASP A 134 11.88 4.98 -12.11
C ASP A 134 12.78 4.49 -13.25
N LYS A 135 12.36 3.44 -13.95
CA LYS A 135 13.10 2.78 -15.05
C LYS A 135 14.51 2.35 -14.66
N ALA A 136 14.65 1.87 -13.43
CA ALA A 136 15.90 1.47 -12.82
C ALA A 136 16.01 -0.05 -12.72
N GLN A 137 17.23 -0.57 -12.64
CA GLN A 137 17.49 -1.99 -12.49
C GLN A 137 18.58 -2.26 -11.46
N GLU A 138 18.39 -3.31 -10.64
CA GLU A 138 19.35 -3.72 -9.62
C GLU A 138 19.71 -2.57 -8.65
N VAL A 139 18.69 -2.03 -7.96
CA VAL A 139 18.86 -0.93 -6.99
C VAL A 139 18.59 -1.43 -5.57
N ALA A 140 19.55 -1.18 -4.67
CA ALA A 140 19.40 -1.42 -3.25
C ALA A 140 19.47 -0.13 -2.44
N ILE A 141 18.57 0.04 -1.44
CA ILE A 141 18.61 1.15 -0.47
C ILE A 141 18.69 0.57 0.91
N LYS A 142 19.69 0.97 1.70
CA LYS A 142 19.96 0.44 3.02
C LYS A 142 19.98 1.52 4.10
N GLY A 143 19.17 1.33 5.13
CA GLY A 143 19.29 2.02 6.42
C GLY A 143 18.78 3.48 6.51
N LEU A 144 18.13 4.03 5.48
CA LEU A 144 17.66 5.42 5.44
C LEU A 144 16.46 5.67 6.39
N SER A 145 16.43 6.83 7.06
CA SER A 145 15.26 7.27 7.85
C SER A 145 14.61 8.53 7.24
N ILE A 146 13.28 8.52 7.12
CA ILE A 146 12.47 9.59 6.52
C ILE A 146 11.62 10.24 7.61
N VAL A 147 11.81 11.53 7.85
CA VAL A 147 11.16 12.33 8.89
C VAL A 147 10.69 13.67 8.31
N TYR A 148 9.52 14.13 8.69
CA TYR A 148 9.01 15.45 8.33
C TYR A 148 9.11 16.40 9.53
N ARG A 149 9.64 17.59 9.33
CA ARG A 149 9.68 18.65 10.36
C ARG A 149 8.26 19.00 10.82
N ARG A 150 7.35 19.16 9.88
CA ARG A 150 5.93 19.27 10.14
C ARG A 150 5.23 17.99 9.65
N PRO A 151 4.65 17.18 10.56
CA PRO A 151 3.91 15.98 10.13
C PRO A 151 2.76 16.31 9.17
N PRO A 152 2.47 15.49 8.16
CA PRO A 152 1.42 15.73 7.16
C PRO A 152 0.00 15.56 7.71
N ASN A 153 -0.12 15.32 8.99
CA ASN A 153 -1.37 15.24 9.75
C ASN A 153 -1.28 16.15 10.98
N THR A 154 -2.41 16.44 11.61
CA THR A 154 -2.49 17.15 12.89
C THR A 154 -3.16 16.25 13.90
N VAL A 155 -2.51 16.02 15.03
CA VAL A 155 -3.03 15.20 16.12
C VAL A 155 -3.31 16.06 17.34
N GLY A 156 -4.50 15.92 17.92
CA GLY A 156 -4.87 16.61 19.15
C GLY A 156 -5.55 15.70 20.14
N LYS A 157 -5.34 15.95 21.43
CA LYS A 157 -6.03 15.27 22.52
C LYS A 157 -7.41 15.88 22.74
N ILE A 158 -8.45 15.05 22.77
CA ILE A 158 -9.82 15.49 23.04
C ILE A 158 -9.96 15.90 24.49
N THR A 159 -10.25 17.17 24.75
CA THR A 159 -10.28 17.75 26.09
C THR A 159 -11.68 18.13 26.55
N LYS A 160 -12.61 18.38 25.60
CA LYS A 160 -13.96 18.82 25.93
C LYS A 160 -14.98 18.32 24.94
N LEU A 161 -16.13 17.87 25.44
CA LEU A 161 -17.31 17.55 24.63
C LEU A 161 -18.34 18.67 24.77
N ASN A 162 -18.92 19.10 23.63
CA ASN A 162 -20.00 20.06 23.56
C ASN A 162 -21.20 19.41 22.86
N GLU A 163 -22.34 20.11 22.81
CA GLU A 163 -23.46 19.68 21.98
C GLU A 163 -23.12 19.82 20.50
N GLY A 164 -23.13 18.72 19.74
CA GLY A 164 -22.80 18.69 18.32
C GLY A 164 -21.33 18.97 17.96
N SER A 165 -20.42 19.00 18.92
CA SER A 165 -18.99 19.20 18.67
C SER A 165 -18.12 18.73 19.83
N PHE A 166 -16.80 18.68 19.59
CA PHE A 166 -15.78 18.54 20.64
C PHE A 166 -14.59 19.43 20.36
N ASP A 167 -13.81 19.73 21.41
CA ASP A 167 -12.58 20.48 21.31
C ASP A 167 -11.38 19.56 21.54
N MET A 168 -10.35 19.71 20.68
CA MET A 168 -9.09 19.02 20.82
C MET A 168 -7.94 20.00 20.97
N GLN A 169 -7.03 19.69 21.88
CA GLN A 169 -5.81 20.45 22.11
C GLN A 169 -4.66 19.89 21.28
N ILE A 170 -3.94 20.75 20.57
CA ILE A 170 -2.79 20.43 19.73
C ILE A 170 -1.52 21.10 20.25
N ASP A 171 -0.36 20.63 19.80
CA ASP A 171 0.93 21.31 19.98
C ASP A 171 1.16 22.30 18.82
N PRO A 172 1.06 23.62 19.03
CA PRO A 172 1.17 24.60 17.96
C PRO A 172 2.59 24.75 17.40
N GLU A 173 3.62 24.33 18.14
CA GLU A 173 5.00 24.35 17.66
C GLU A 173 5.27 23.23 16.65
N ARG A 174 4.54 22.13 16.77
CA ARG A 174 4.63 20.97 15.87
C ARG A 174 3.64 21.08 14.70
N TYR A 175 2.41 21.59 14.94
CA TYR A 175 1.31 21.61 13.98
C TYR A 175 0.99 23.04 13.52
N PHE A 176 1.92 23.66 12.84
CA PHE A 176 1.81 25.01 12.27
C PHE A 176 1.13 25.00 10.87
N TYR A 177 0.98 26.16 10.22
CA TYR A 177 0.27 26.41 8.95
C TYR A 177 -1.25 26.20 8.97
N LEU A 178 -1.85 25.96 10.11
CA LEU A 178 -3.32 25.87 10.22
C LEU A 178 -3.94 27.25 10.05
N ASP A 179 -5.03 27.31 9.28
CA ASP A 179 -5.87 28.53 9.15
C ASP A 179 -7.19 28.33 9.91
N LYS A 180 -8.03 29.38 9.93
CA LYS A 180 -9.29 29.37 10.68
C LYS A 180 -10.18 28.19 10.28
N ASP A 181 -10.33 27.95 8.98
CA ASP A 181 -11.09 26.84 8.43
C ASP A 181 -10.17 25.62 8.24
N VAL A 182 -10.06 24.82 9.29
CA VAL A 182 -9.20 23.63 9.30
C VAL A 182 -9.73 22.56 8.36
N THR A 183 -8.88 22.02 7.51
CA THR A 183 -9.23 20.93 6.57
C THR A 183 -8.60 19.60 6.99
N GLY A 184 -9.06 18.50 6.41
CA GLY A 184 -8.53 17.15 6.62
C GLY A 184 -9.58 16.11 7.03
N ARG A 185 -9.29 14.85 6.73
CA ARG A 185 -10.14 13.71 7.12
C ARG A 185 -9.93 13.37 8.59
N VAL A 186 -11.03 13.26 9.32
CA VAL A 186 -11.03 12.99 10.77
C VAL A 186 -10.99 11.49 11.03
N HIS A 187 -10.09 11.08 11.92
CA HIS A 187 -10.02 9.76 12.55
C HIS A 187 -9.79 9.95 14.04
N TYR A 188 -10.00 8.88 14.79
CA TYR A 188 -9.84 8.87 16.23
C TYR A 188 -8.89 7.75 16.65
N VAL A 189 -8.29 7.91 17.82
CA VAL A 189 -7.48 6.87 18.46
C VAL A 189 -7.92 6.73 19.91
N ASP A 190 -8.35 5.52 20.27
CA ASP A 190 -8.62 5.13 21.66
C ASP A 190 -7.28 5.11 22.42
N ALA A 191 -7.09 6.06 23.30
CA ALA A 191 -5.83 6.24 24.03
C ALA A 191 -5.50 5.07 24.98
N MET A 192 -6.50 4.30 25.42
CA MET A 192 -6.30 3.16 26.33
C MET A 192 -5.93 1.87 25.59
N ARG A 193 -6.46 1.69 24.37
CA ARG A 193 -6.30 0.46 23.59
C ARG A 193 -5.37 0.62 22.40
N GLU A 194 -4.88 1.83 22.16
CA GLU A 194 -4.06 2.17 20.99
C GLU A 194 -4.72 1.75 19.65
N ARG A 195 -6.04 1.89 19.57
CA ARG A 195 -6.85 1.47 18.42
C ARG A 195 -7.34 2.68 17.63
N LEU A 196 -7.05 2.67 16.32
CA LEU A 196 -7.63 3.65 15.41
C LEU A 196 -9.12 3.31 15.18
N TYR A 197 -9.97 4.34 15.03
CA TYR A 197 -11.36 4.14 14.65
C TYR A 197 -11.90 5.35 13.89
N THR A 198 -13.02 5.15 13.22
CA THR A 198 -13.74 6.21 12.51
C THR A 198 -15.14 6.35 13.13
N GLY A 199 -15.74 7.52 13.00
CA GLY A 199 -17.10 7.70 13.52
C GLY A 199 -17.73 9.03 13.11
N GLY A 200 -19.04 9.01 12.90
CA GLY A 200 -19.89 10.16 12.65
C GLY A 200 -19.59 10.94 11.38
N ARG A 201 -20.50 11.86 11.07
CA ARG A 201 -20.30 12.83 10.00
C ARG A 201 -19.70 14.11 10.56
N VAL A 202 -18.58 14.54 10.02
CA VAL A 202 -17.98 15.84 10.31
C VAL A 202 -18.62 16.89 9.44
N SER A 203 -19.18 17.94 10.05
CA SER A 203 -19.87 19.04 9.37
C SER A 203 -19.03 20.33 9.31
N GLY A 204 -17.99 20.44 10.11
CA GLY A 204 -17.07 21.58 10.11
C GLY A 204 -15.89 21.37 11.05
N LYS A 205 -14.86 22.18 10.86
CA LYS A 205 -13.66 22.22 11.70
C LYS A 205 -13.20 23.66 11.81
N GLU A 206 -12.83 24.11 13.00
CA GLU A 206 -12.47 25.51 13.26
C GLU A 206 -11.30 25.61 14.24
N LEU A 207 -10.30 26.41 13.91
CA LEU A 207 -9.23 26.79 14.80
C LEU A 207 -9.72 27.90 15.77
N LEU A 208 -9.95 27.55 17.04
CA LEU A 208 -10.43 28.49 18.07
C LEU A 208 -9.30 29.36 18.64
N SER A 209 -8.09 28.77 18.74
CA SER A 209 -6.86 29.44 19.17
C SER A 209 -5.67 28.70 18.54
N LYS A 210 -4.46 29.20 18.72
CA LYS A 210 -3.24 28.57 18.16
C LYS A 210 -3.06 27.10 18.56
N ASP A 211 -3.66 26.66 19.67
CA ASP A 211 -3.51 25.33 20.29
C ASP A 211 -4.85 24.56 20.43
N MET A 212 -5.97 25.10 19.93
CA MET A 212 -7.29 24.51 20.12
C MET A 212 -8.09 24.45 18.82
N ILE A 213 -8.53 23.25 18.45
CA ILE A 213 -9.41 23.01 17.28
C ILE A 213 -10.75 22.49 17.75
N ARG A 214 -11.84 23.00 17.21
CA ARG A 214 -13.20 22.46 17.35
C ARG A 214 -13.60 21.65 16.14
N ILE A 215 -14.11 20.44 16.39
CA ILE A 215 -14.67 19.55 15.38
C ILE A 215 -16.17 19.45 15.57
N TYR A 216 -16.93 19.86 14.55
CA TYR A 216 -18.39 19.77 14.52
C TYR A 216 -18.81 18.41 13.95
N THR A 217 -19.47 17.59 14.75
CA THR A 217 -19.84 16.21 14.39
C THR A 217 -20.98 15.70 15.25
N ASP A 218 -21.77 14.77 14.72
CA ASP A 218 -22.78 14.00 15.45
C ASP A 218 -22.16 12.85 16.27
N PHE A 219 -20.89 12.56 16.07
CA PHE A 219 -20.17 11.53 16.83
C PHE A 219 -19.65 12.06 18.16
N ARG A 220 -19.69 11.22 19.18
CA ARG A 220 -19.23 11.57 20.53
C ARG A 220 -18.05 10.69 20.94
N PRO A 221 -16.81 11.11 20.66
CA PRO A 221 -15.62 10.39 21.12
C PRO A 221 -15.45 10.48 22.63
N SER A 222 -14.48 9.78 23.18
CA SER A 222 -14.16 9.86 24.63
C SER A 222 -13.21 11.02 24.92
N ILE A 223 -13.39 11.69 26.06
CA ILE A 223 -12.38 12.64 26.57
C ILE A 223 -11.11 11.84 26.89
N GLY A 224 -9.97 12.35 26.42
CA GLY A 224 -8.67 11.70 26.57
C GLY A 224 -8.22 10.93 25.33
N ASP A 225 -9.14 10.56 24.44
CA ASP A 225 -8.80 10.02 23.12
C ASP A 225 -8.10 11.08 22.26
N PHE A 226 -7.51 10.63 21.17
CA PHE A 226 -6.92 11.53 20.18
C PHE A 226 -7.80 11.66 18.94
N CYS A 227 -7.82 12.85 18.37
CA CYS A 227 -8.38 13.12 17.07
C CYS A 227 -7.23 13.42 16.09
N VAL A 228 -7.28 12.80 14.93
CA VAL A 228 -6.29 12.95 13.85
C VAL A 228 -6.96 13.62 12.66
N LEU A 229 -6.36 14.71 12.17
CA LEU A 229 -6.70 15.36 10.91
C LEU A 229 -5.65 14.99 9.87
N ARG A 230 -5.98 14.15 8.92
CA ARG A 230 -5.14 13.88 7.75
C ARG A 230 -5.39 14.93 6.69
N HIS A 231 -4.40 15.80 6.43
CA HIS A 231 -4.53 16.91 5.47
C HIS A 231 -4.52 16.45 4.01
N SER A 232 -4.10 15.20 3.76
CA SER A 232 -4.17 14.56 2.45
C SER A 232 -4.67 13.12 2.62
N GLY A 233 -5.50 12.63 1.72
CA GLY A 233 -5.80 11.18 1.61
C GLY A 233 -4.69 10.48 0.83
N HIS A 234 -4.41 10.96 -0.40
CA HIS A 234 -3.33 10.46 -1.24
C HIS A 234 -2.47 11.62 -1.71
N TYR A 235 -1.15 11.39 -1.68
CA TYR A 235 -0.10 12.21 -2.25
C TYR A 235 0.99 11.27 -2.80
N ARG A 236 2.10 11.79 -3.28
CA ARG A 236 3.25 11.00 -3.70
C ARG A 236 3.73 10.10 -2.55
N PRO A 237 4.16 8.87 -2.83
CA PRO A 237 4.68 7.97 -1.79
C PRO A 237 6.04 8.43 -1.26
N ALA A 238 6.45 7.87 -0.12
CA ALA A 238 7.82 8.05 0.34
C ALA A 238 8.82 7.38 -0.62
N ILE A 239 8.53 6.15 -1.06
CA ILE A 239 9.35 5.45 -2.06
C ILE A 239 8.44 5.04 -3.22
N MET A 240 8.72 5.56 -4.41
CA MET A 240 8.08 5.17 -5.67
C MET A 240 9.01 4.26 -6.47
N ILE A 241 8.55 3.04 -6.77
CA ILE A 241 9.24 2.06 -7.63
C ILE A 241 8.41 1.87 -8.88
N LYS A 242 8.86 2.40 -10.01
CA LYS A 242 8.07 2.42 -11.23
C LYS A 242 8.86 1.87 -12.42
N GLU A 243 8.24 0.98 -13.20
CA GLU A 243 8.85 0.40 -14.42
C GLU A 243 10.30 -0.11 -14.18
N SER A 244 10.55 -0.67 -12.98
CA SER A 244 11.88 -1.03 -12.49
C SER A 244 11.96 -2.51 -12.12
N SER A 245 13.16 -3.07 -12.07
CA SER A 245 13.36 -4.49 -11.73
C SER A 245 14.49 -4.70 -10.71
N ASP A 246 14.34 -5.77 -9.92
CA ASP A 246 15.32 -6.23 -8.96
C ASP A 246 15.65 -5.16 -7.92
N ILE A 247 14.62 -4.73 -7.18
CA ILE A 247 14.69 -3.64 -6.20
C ILE A 247 14.70 -4.21 -4.79
N HIS A 248 15.68 -3.79 -3.98
CA HIS A 248 15.82 -4.19 -2.58
C HIS A 248 15.82 -2.98 -1.64
N ILE A 249 14.85 -2.91 -0.73
CA ILE A 249 14.75 -1.89 0.31
C ILE A 249 14.98 -2.56 1.66
N GLU A 250 16.10 -2.26 2.31
CA GLU A 250 16.55 -2.91 3.54
C GLU A 250 16.72 -1.89 4.67
N GLY A 251 16.13 -2.15 5.84
CA GLY A 251 16.33 -1.38 7.06
C GLY A 251 15.87 0.08 7.00
N VAL A 252 15.11 0.47 5.97
CA VAL A 252 14.58 1.83 5.81
C VAL A 252 13.48 2.10 6.84
N LYS A 253 13.40 3.34 7.32
CA LYS A 253 12.37 3.79 8.26
C LYS A 253 11.60 4.96 7.66
N ILE A 254 10.28 4.82 7.59
CA ILE A 254 9.35 5.87 7.16
C ILE A 254 8.49 6.23 8.37
N HIS A 255 8.77 7.37 8.97
CA HIS A 255 8.07 7.80 10.19
C HIS A 255 6.83 8.63 9.91
N SER A 256 6.80 9.34 8.79
CA SER A 256 5.61 10.06 8.33
C SER A 256 5.65 10.26 6.81
N GLN A 257 4.45 10.31 6.17
CA GLN A 257 4.29 10.60 4.75
C GLN A 257 2.88 11.14 4.46
N PRO A 258 2.72 12.20 3.64
CA PRO A 258 1.41 12.72 3.23
C PRO A 258 0.61 11.78 2.30
N GLY A 259 1.25 10.77 1.75
CA GLY A 259 0.67 9.71 0.92
C GLY A 259 0.93 8.33 1.51
N MET A 260 1.30 7.40 0.63
CA MET A 260 1.68 6.01 0.94
C MET A 260 3.16 5.92 1.34
N GLY A 261 3.54 4.82 1.97
CA GLY A 261 4.95 4.52 2.27
C GLY A 261 5.71 4.08 1.03
N VAL A 262 5.58 2.83 0.61
CA VAL A 262 6.24 2.28 -0.58
C VAL A 262 5.19 1.93 -1.64
N VAL A 263 5.37 2.40 -2.86
CA VAL A 263 4.53 2.04 -4.01
C VAL A 263 5.37 1.37 -5.09
N GLY A 264 4.96 0.17 -5.52
CA GLY A 264 5.48 -0.53 -6.70
C GLY A 264 4.46 -0.50 -7.84
N HIS A 265 4.86 -0.03 -9.02
CA HIS A 265 3.97 0.01 -10.19
C HIS A 265 4.71 -0.43 -11.45
N LEU A 266 4.11 -1.35 -12.23
CA LEU A 266 4.69 -1.90 -13.46
C LEU A 266 6.12 -2.47 -13.26
N SER A 267 6.45 -2.90 -12.05
CA SER A 267 7.80 -3.30 -11.67
C SER A 267 7.90 -4.80 -11.41
N GLU A 268 9.13 -5.31 -11.28
CA GLU A 268 9.41 -6.74 -11.15
C GLU A 268 10.42 -7.00 -10.03
N ASN A 269 10.24 -8.08 -9.26
CA ASN A 269 11.15 -8.53 -8.21
C ASN A 269 11.47 -7.44 -7.17
N ILE A 270 10.53 -7.21 -6.26
CA ILE A 270 10.68 -6.20 -5.19
C ILE A 270 10.81 -6.91 -3.85
N THR A 271 11.88 -6.61 -3.12
CA THR A 271 12.09 -7.09 -1.76
C THR A 271 12.10 -5.93 -0.77
N LEU A 272 11.23 -6.00 0.23
CA LEU A 272 11.23 -5.14 1.40
C LEU A 272 11.68 -5.96 2.60
N GLU A 273 12.85 -5.66 3.15
CA GLU A 273 13.44 -6.36 4.28
C GLU A 273 13.72 -5.41 5.43
N ASN A 274 13.32 -5.78 6.66
CA ASN A 274 13.51 -4.94 7.86
C ASN A 274 12.95 -3.51 7.72
N LEU A 275 12.04 -3.26 6.77
CA LEU A 275 11.39 -1.96 6.59
C LEU A 275 10.51 -1.62 7.81
N GLN A 276 10.54 -0.37 8.23
CA GLN A 276 9.68 0.13 9.31
C GLN A 276 8.85 1.31 8.81
N VAL A 277 7.53 1.11 8.70
CA VAL A 277 6.58 2.19 8.46
C VAL A 277 5.78 2.37 9.75
N ILE A 278 6.35 3.12 10.67
CA ILE A 278 5.82 3.34 12.03
C ILE A 278 6.00 4.80 12.44
N PRO A 279 5.08 5.36 13.24
CA PRO A 279 5.24 6.71 13.74
C PRO A 279 6.54 6.89 14.55
N GLU A 280 7.05 8.11 14.61
CA GLU A 280 8.06 8.46 15.60
C GLU A 280 7.55 8.27 17.04
N ALA A 281 8.49 8.15 17.98
CA ALA A 281 8.14 8.06 19.40
C ALA A 281 7.25 9.24 19.84
N GLY A 282 6.10 8.91 20.43
CA GLY A 282 5.09 9.91 20.85
C GLY A 282 4.17 10.41 19.72
N MET A 283 4.34 9.93 18.48
CA MET A 283 3.42 10.16 17.38
C MET A 283 2.46 8.96 17.20
N ILE A 284 1.35 9.17 16.48
CA ILE A 284 0.29 8.17 16.33
C ILE A 284 0.18 7.67 14.89
N ILE A 285 0.39 8.56 13.92
CA ILE A 285 0.21 8.26 12.49
C ILE A 285 1.56 8.28 11.78
N SER A 286 1.81 7.26 10.97
CA SER A 286 2.94 7.17 10.04
C SER A 286 2.55 7.70 8.65
N THR A 287 1.93 6.90 7.81
CA THR A 287 1.47 7.30 6.48
C THR A 287 0.01 7.73 6.49
N ASN A 288 -0.36 8.70 5.66
CA ASN A 288 -1.75 9.13 5.55
C ASN A 288 -2.64 8.11 4.82
N THR A 289 -2.05 7.15 4.11
CA THR A 289 -2.71 6.01 3.45
C THR A 289 -1.91 4.72 3.68
N ASP A 290 -1.78 3.86 2.70
CA ASP A 290 -1.16 2.53 2.84
C ASP A 290 0.32 2.60 3.27
N ALA A 291 0.77 1.58 4.00
CA ALA A 291 2.21 1.43 4.21
C ALA A 291 2.90 0.95 2.95
N THR A 292 2.32 -0.02 2.23
CA THR A 292 2.86 -0.52 0.96
C THR A 292 1.73 -0.83 -0.03
N HIS A 293 1.97 -0.53 -1.32
CA HIS A 293 0.97 -0.73 -2.37
C HIS A 293 1.64 -1.15 -3.68
N PHE A 294 1.25 -2.30 -4.24
CA PHE A 294 1.85 -2.85 -5.45
C PHE A 294 0.79 -3.09 -6.52
N THR A 295 0.97 -2.45 -7.67
CA THR A 295 0.02 -2.54 -8.77
C THR A 295 0.69 -2.98 -10.05
N SER A 296 0.07 -3.93 -10.76
CA SER A 296 0.55 -4.45 -12.04
C SER A 296 2.04 -4.84 -12.03
N CYS A 297 2.51 -5.37 -10.90
CA CYS A 297 3.86 -5.93 -10.77
C CYS A 297 3.91 -7.38 -11.27
N LYS A 298 5.13 -7.89 -11.53
CA LYS A 298 5.40 -9.28 -11.91
C LYS A 298 6.59 -9.85 -11.12
N GLY A 299 6.99 -11.10 -11.40
CA GLY A 299 8.05 -11.77 -10.66
C GLY A 299 7.64 -12.10 -9.22
N GLU A 300 8.41 -11.70 -8.24
CA GLU A 300 8.14 -11.92 -6.82
C GLU A 300 8.07 -10.60 -6.03
N ILE A 301 7.12 -10.50 -5.09
CA ILE A 301 7.08 -9.45 -4.06
C ILE A 301 7.34 -10.11 -2.72
N VAL A 302 8.38 -9.66 -2.03
CA VAL A 302 8.81 -10.14 -0.72
C VAL A 302 8.68 -9.03 0.30
N ILE A 303 7.97 -9.29 1.42
CA ILE A 303 7.86 -8.39 2.58
C ILE A 303 8.26 -9.22 3.80
N GLU A 304 9.44 -8.96 4.34
CA GLU A 304 10.03 -9.82 5.37
C GLU A 304 10.65 -9.03 6.52
N ASN A 305 10.41 -9.50 7.75
CA ASN A 305 10.95 -8.90 8.98
C ASN A 305 10.55 -7.43 9.19
N CYS A 306 9.47 -6.95 8.55
CA CYS A 306 9.05 -5.56 8.57
C CYS A 306 8.16 -5.22 9.76
N LYS A 307 8.06 -3.91 10.07
CA LYS A 307 7.18 -3.39 11.12
C LYS A 307 6.28 -2.29 10.56
N PHE A 308 4.99 -2.43 10.79
CA PHE A 308 3.98 -1.50 10.32
C PHE A 308 3.06 -1.06 11.45
N GLY A 309 2.68 0.22 11.46
CA GLY A 309 1.75 0.77 12.45
C GLY A 309 1.38 2.22 12.17
N GLY A 310 0.16 2.62 12.54
CA GLY A 310 -0.30 3.99 12.38
C GLY A 310 -0.64 4.41 10.94
N GLN A 311 -0.88 3.46 10.04
CA GLN A 311 -1.30 3.79 8.67
C GLN A 311 -2.75 4.26 8.63
N GLY A 312 -3.01 5.23 7.76
CA GLY A 312 -4.35 5.76 7.55
C GLY A 312 -5.21 4.94 6.58
N ASP A 313 -4.73 3.78 6.11
CA ASP A 313 -5.43 2.81 5.27
C ASP A 313 -4.77 1.43 5.39
N ASP A 314 -4.73 0.60 4.33
CA ASP A 314 -4.18 -0.75 4.34
C ASP A 314 -2.67 -0.78 4.70
N CYS A 315 -2.24 -1.84 5.37
CA CYS A 315 -0.80 -2.05 5.55
C CYS A 315 -0.15 -2.47 4.24
N THR A 316 -0.76 -3.40 3.50
CA THR A 316 -0.27 -3.87 2.20
C THR A 316 -1.43 -4.15 1.27
N ASN A 317 -1.41 -3.58 0.05
CA ASN A 317 -2.33 -3.93 -1.03
C ASN A 317 -1.54 -4.38 -2.26
N ILE A 318 -1.85 -5.57 -2.80
CA ILE A 318 -1.18 -6.14 -3.99
C ILE A 318 -2.23 -6.59 -4.98
N HIS A 319 -2.27 -5.96 -6.15
CA HIS A 319 -3.29 -6.25 -7.16
C HIS A 319 -2.90 -5.84 -8.58
N ASN A 320 -3.72 -6.25 -9.51
CA ASN A 320 -3.82 -5.79 -10.89
C ASN A 320 -5.11 -5.00 -11.08
N TYR A 321 -5.39 -4.61 -12.34
CA TYR A 321 -6.60 -3.88 -12.69
C TYR A 321 -7.55 -4.65 -13.59
N TYR A 322 -8.85 -4.34 -13.46
CA TYR A 322 -9.89 -4.63 -14.44
C TYR A 322 -10.08 -3.42 -15.35
N TYR A 323 -9.54 -3.50 -16.57
CA TYR A 323 -9.72 -2.49 -17.59
C TYR A 323 -11.11 -2.56 -18.22
N THR A 324 -11.66 -1.41 -18.56
CA THR A 324 -12.75 -1.31 -19.55
C THR A 324 -12.17 -1.41 -20.95
N ILE A 325 -12.95 -1.91 -21.89
CA ILE A 325 -12.51 -2.29 -23.23
C ILE A 325 -13.32 -1.51 -24.26
N VAL A 326 -12.66 -0.88 -25.23
CA VAL A 326 -13.28 -0.26 -26.40
C VAL A 326 -12.62 -0.82 -27.65
N PRO A 327 -13.23 -1.77 -28.39
CA PRO A 327 -12.71 -2.26 -29.64
C PRO A 327 -12.59 -1.15 -30.68
N GLN A 328 -11.45 -1.05 -31.34
CA GLN A 328 -11.16 -0.08 -32.40
C GLN A 328 -11.20 -0.73 -33.78
N THR A 329 -10.59 -1.91 -33.87
CA THR A 329 -10.58 -2.75 -35.06
C THR A 329 -10.82 -4.20 -34.68
N LYS A 330 -10.71 -5.15 -35.63
CA LYS A 330 -10.79 -6.58 -35.32
C LYS A 330 -9.71 -7.05 -34.35
N ARG A 331 -8.53 -6.42 -34.34
CA ARG A 331 -7.38 -6.84 -33.53
C ARG A 331 -6.85 -5.73 -32.61
N SER A 332 -7.47 -4.57 -32.57
CA SER A 332 -7.05 -3.47 -31.70
C SER A 332 -8.16 -3.08 -30.75
N VAL A 333 -7.82 -2.94 -29.50
CA VAL A 333 -8.71 -2.46 -28.43
C VAL A 333 -8.05 -1.31 -27.68
N GLU A 334 -8.82 -0.33 -27.27
CA GLU A 334 -8.41 0.59 -26.20
C GLU A 334 -8.81 0.02 -24.85
N ILE A 335 -7.89 0.07 -23.91
CA ILE A 335 -8.12 -0.27 -22.51
C ILE A 335 -7.99 0.96 -21.62
N LYS A 336 -8.81 1.02 -20.56
CA LYS A 336 -8.82 2.13 -19.60
C LYS A 336 -9.20 1.62 -18.21
N ILE A 337 -8.56 2.19 -17.19
CA ILE A 337 -8.98 2.07 -15.81
C ILE A 337 -9.97 3.20 -15.49
N GLN A 338 -11.17 2.88 -15.01
CA GLN A 338 -12.23 3.89 -14.80
C GLN A 338 -12.09 4.69 -13.51
N ASN A 339 -11.50 4.13 -12.47
CA ASN A 339 -11.28 4.82 -11.20
C ASN A 339 -9.91 5.47 -11.21
N ALA A 340 -9.86 6.73 -11.59
CA ALA A 340 -8.63 7.49 -11.73
C ALA A 340 -7.90 7.76 -10.40
N ASP A 341 -8.59 7.62 -9.28
CA ASP A 341 -8.06 8.09 -7.98
C ASP A 341 -6.81 7.33 -7.51
N LEU A 342 -6.66 6.05 -7.85
CA LEU A 342 -5.49 5.25 -7.48
C LEU A 342 -4.43 5.16 -8.59
N HIS A 343 -4.77 5.57 -9.81
CA HIS A 343 -3.88 5.47 -10.98
C HIS A 343 -3.32 6.82 -11.41
N ALA A 344 -3.61 7.85 -10.62
CA ALA A 344 -3.28 9.21 -10.97
C ALA A 344 -1.77 9.51 -11.01
N LEU A 345 -0.92 8.62 -10.51
CA LEU A 345 0.53 8.84 -10.52
C LEU A 345 1.22 8.31 -11.78
N SER A 346 0.66 7.31 -12.44
CA SER A 346 1.28 6.67 -13.60
C SER A 346 0.26 5.93 -14.46
N LEU A 347 0.43 5.97 -15.77
CA LEU A 347 -0.36 5.18 -16.72
C LEU A 347 -0.06 3.69 -16.51
N ASP A 348 -1.11 2.86 -16.41
CA ASP A 348 -1.00 1.41 -16.39
C ASP A 348 -1.19 0.84 -17.79
N TYR A 349 -0.28 -0.02 -18.22
CA TYR A 349 -0.30 -0.65 -19.54
C TYR A 349 0.38 -2.02 -19.54
N PRO A 350 0.00 -2.92 -20.46
CA PRO A 350 0.68 -4.21 -20.64
C PRO A 350 1.98 -4.05 -21.43
N ASP A 351 2.91 -4.99 -21.27
CA ASP A 351 4.05 -5.16 -22.17
C ASP A 351 3.67 -5.99 -23.41
N VAL A 352 4.44 -5.85 -24.49
CA VAL A 352 4.38 -6.78 -25.62
C VAL A 352 4.74 -8.18 -25.14
N GLY A 353 3.90 -9.16 -25.49
CA GLY A 353 4.01 -10.55 -25.02
C GLY A 353 3.18 -10.86 -23.78
N ASP A 354 2.65 -9.87 -23.06
CA ASP A 354 1.75 -10.09 -21.93
C ASP A 354 0.45 -10.79 -22.37
N THR A 355 -0.10 -11.58 -21.48
CA THR A 355 -1.38 -12.25 -21.68
C THR A 355 -2.49 -11.49 -20.98
N LEU A 356 -3.47 -11.05 -21.74
CA LEU A 356 -4.67 -10.37 -21.27
C LEU A 356 -5.84 -11.37 -21.22
N LEU A 357 -6.47 -11.48 -20.06
CA LEU A 357 -7.66 -12.29 -19.82
C LEU A 357 -8.91 -11.42 -19.88
N VAL A 358 -9.89 -11.82 -20.67
CA VAL A 358 -11.23 -11.23 -20.67
C VAL A 358 -12.13 -12.00 -19.72
N VAL A 359 -12.80 -11.30 -18.82
CA VAL A 359 -13.73 -11.85 -17.84
C VAL A 359 -15.08 -11.15 -17.89
N ASN A 360 -16.15 -11.86 -17.57
CA ASN A 360 -17.49 -11.30 -17.49
C ASN A 360 -17.61 -10.35 -16.27
N ARG A 361 -18.19 -9.17 -16.44
CA ARG A 361 -18.34 -8.16 -15.36
C ARG A 361 -19.29 -8.59 -14.25
N SER A 362 -20.29 -9.43 -14.55
CA SER A 362 -21.28 -9.80 -13.54
C SER A 362 -20.78 -10.85 -12.56
N ASN A 363 -19.84 -11.72 -12.98
CA ASN A 363 -19.39 -12.87 -12.19
C ASN A 363 -17.89 -13.17 -12.27
N LEU A 364 -17.12 -12.40 -13.01
CA LEU A 364 -15.67 -12.53 -13.23
C LEU A 364 -15.22 -13.86 -13.86
N MET A 365 -16.15 -14.64 -14.42
CA MET A 365 -15.81 -15.89 -15.12
C MET A 365 -15.00 -15.59 -16.38
N GLU A 366 -13.97 -16.41 -16.59
CA GLU A 366 -13.07 -16.31 -17.74
C GLU A 366 -13.83 -16.51 -19.07
N LYS A 367 -13.48 -15.74 -20.06
CA LYS A 367 -14.07 -15.78 -21.39
C LYS A 367 -13.05 -16.12 -22.47
N GLU A 368 -11.95 -15.41 -22.53
CA GLU A 368 -10.97 -15.52 -23.62
C GLU A 368 -9.62 -14.93 -23.20
N HIS A 369 -8.54 -15.44 -23.79
CA HIS A 369 -7.18 -14.96 -23.60
C HIS A 369 -6.63 -14.35 -24.88
N PHE A 370 -5.90 -13.26 -24.74
CA PHE A 370 -5.19 -12.58 -25.84
C PHE A 370 -3.75 -12.33 -25.44
N VAL A 371 -2.84 -12.40 -26.43
CA VAL A 371 -1.45 -11.97 -26.25
C VAL A 371 -1.28 -10.61 -26.90
N VAL A 372 -0.55 -9.73 -26.23
CA VAL A 372 -0.26 -8.37 -26.68
C VAL A 372 0.81 -8.41 -27.75
N GLU A 373 0.56 -7.84 -28.95
CA GLU A 373 1.53 -7.71 -30.03
C GLU A 373 2.11 -6.31 -30.14
N GLN A 374 1.32 -5.28 -29.82
CA GLN A 374 1.76 -3.88 -29.81
C GLN A 374 1.02 -3.10 -28.74
N VAL A 375 1.68 -2.08 -28.20
CA VAL A 375 1.11 -1.14 -27.22
C VAL A 375 1.44 0.28 -27.68
N ASP A 376 0.41 1.14 -27.68
CA ASP A 376 0.56 2.57 -27.90
C ASP A 376 0.03 3.33 -26.69
N THR A 377 0.91 4.01 -25.98
CA THR A 377 0.63 4.81 -24.77
C THR A 377 0.50 6.31 -25.08
N SER A 378 0.61 6.71 -26.33
CA SER A 378 0.54 8.12 -26.76
C SER A 378 -0.89 8.70 -26.76
N THR A 379 -1.87 7.92 -26.33
CA THR A 379 -3.28 8.28 -26.37
C THR A 379 -3.67 9.28 -25.27
N VAL A 380 -4.67 10.11 -25.58
CA VAL A 380 -5.26 11.09 -24.65
C VAL A 380 -6.19 10.38 -23.65
N ASP A 381 -6.43 10.97 -22.47
CA ASP A 381 -7.40 10.49 -21.48
C ASP A 381 -7.11 9.15 -20.80
N TRP A 382 -5.84 8.81 -20.55
CA TRP A 382 -5.49 7.58 -19.83
C TRP A 382 -6.04 6.31 -20.47
N ARG A 383 -6.14 6.29 -21.79
CA ARG A 383 -6.41 5.12 -22.60
C ARG A 383 -5.11 4.59 -23.17
N VAL A 384 -5.03 3.29 -23.32
CA VAL A 384 -3.90 2.61 -23.96
C VAL A 384 -4.44 1.81 -25.12
N SER A 385 -3.88 2.00 -26.31
CA SER A 385 -4.23 1.19 -27.47
C SER A 385 -3.38 -0.08 -27.51
N VAL A 386 -4.03 -1.23 -27.62
CA VAL A 386 -3.38 -2.56 -27.58
C VAL A 386 -3.76 -3.33 -28.83
N THR A 387 -2.77 -3.84 -29.57
CA THR A 387 -2.97 -4.79 -30.66
C THR A 387 -2.86 -6.22 -30.14
N LEU A 388 -3.88 -7.04 -30.44
CA LEU A 388 -4.02 -8.41 -29.97
C LEU A 388 -3.55 -9.41 -31.02
N ASN A 389 -3.08 -10.59 -30.62
CA ASN A 389 -2.58 -11.65 -31.48
C ASN A 389 -3.66 -12.33 -32.35
N LYS A 390 -4.93 -12.10 -32.08
CA LYS A 390 -6.08 -12.66 -32.81
C LYS A 390 -7.27 -11.70 -32.81
N ASP A 391 -8.26 -11.98 -33.68
CA ASP A 391 -9.43 -11.13 -33.82
C ASP A 391 -10.28 -11.11 -32.54
N TRP A 392 -10.76 -9.93 -32.18
CA TRP A 392 -11.76 -9.71 -31.17
C TRP A 392 -13.14 -10.15 -31.68
N LEU A 393 -13.57 -11.33 -31.27
CA LEU A 393 -14.87 -11.91 -31.64
C LEU A 393 -15.85 -11.95 -30.46
N ILE A 394 -15.50 -11.34 -29.34
CA ILE A 394 -16.34 -11.27 -28.14
C ILE A 394 -17.40 -10.18 -28.36
N GLY A 395 -18.64 -10.49 -28.04
CA GLY A 395 -19.80 -9.58 -28.24
C GLY A 395 -19.66 -8.23 -27.56
N SER A 396 -20.73 -7.68 -26.99
CA SER A 396 -20.74 -6.34 -26.39
C SER A 396 -19.64 -6.15 -25.34
N PRO A 397 -18.65 -5.28 -25.57
CA PRO A 397 -17.49 -5.11 -24.68
C PRO A 397 -17.90 -4.63 -23.28
N ASP A 398 -19.02 -3.93 -23.16
CA ASP A 398 -19.56 -3.45 -21.87
C ASP A 398 -19.91 -4.57 -20.88
N LEU A 399 -20.05 -5.81 -21.35
CA LEU A 399 -20.28 -6.97 -20.50
C LEU A 399 -18.99 -7.55 -19.91
N TYR A 400 -17.83 -7.07 -20.32
CA TYR A 400 -16.54 -7.67 -19.97
C TYR A 400 -15.57 -6.66 -19.38
N TYR A 401 -14.64 -7.19 -18.58
CA TYR A 401 -13.38 -6.57 -18.22
C TYR A 401 -12.23 -7.30 -18.91
N MET A 402 -11.10 -6.62 -19.02
CA MET A 402 -9.82 -7.21 -19.40
C MET A 402 -8.84 -7.04 -18.23
N THR A 403 -8.00 -8.01 -17.97
CA THR A 403 -6.98 -7.94 -16.92
C THR A 403 -5.69 -8.61 -17.39
N ASN A 404 -4.55 -8.09 -16.98
CA ASN A 404 -3.24 -8.62 -17.35
C ASN A 404 -2.83 -9.74 -16.40
N ILE A 405 -2.89 -10.99 -16.81
CA ILE A 405 -2.57 -12.14 -15.97
C ILE A 405 -1.07 -12.49 -15.93
N THR A 406 -0.24 -11.90 -16.80
CA THR A 406 1.22 -12.00 -16.72
C THR A 406 1.73 -11.22 -15.52
N ARG A 407 1.13 -10.07 -15.23
CA ARG A 407 1.47 -9.19 -14.11
C ARG A 407 0.71 -9.57 -12.82
N ARG A 408 0.88 -10.82 -12.39
CA ARG A 408 0.39 -11.38 -11.12
C ARG A 408 1.58 -11.99 -10.39
N PRO A 409 2.27 -11.22 -9.52
CA PRO A 409 3.49 -11.69 -8.86
C PRO A 409 3.21 -12.86 -7.91
N SER A 410 4.22 -13.68 -7.67
CA SER A 410 4.27 -14.49 -6.45
C SER A 410 4.47 -13.58 -5.25
N VAL A 411 3.86 -13.92 -4.10
CA VAL A 411 3.86 -13.05 -2.91
C VAL A 411 4.36 -13.82 -1.70
N ARG A 412 5.34 -13.27 -1.00
CA ARG A 412 5.85 -13.81 0.26
C ARG A 412 5.84 -12.74 1.35
N ILE A 413 4.98 -12.90 2.36
CA ILE A 413 4.83 -11.98 3.49
C ILE A 413 5.16 -12.77 4.77
N THR A 414 6.35 -12.57 5.33
CA THR A 414 6.86 -13.43 6.39
C THR A 414 7.49 -12.65 7.55
N ASN A 415 7.19 -13.11 8.78
CA ASN A 415 7.82 -12.59 10.00
C ASN A 415 7.64 -11.09 10.23
N ASN A 416 6.50 -10.52 9.81
CA ASN A 416 6.20 -9.10 9.98
C ASN A 416 5.37 -8.86 11.24
N THR A 417 5.47 -7.64 11.76
CA THR A 417 4.61 -7.14 12.85
C THR A 417 3.76 -5.98 12.33
N VAL A 418 2.44 -6.09 12.42
CA VAL A 418 1.46 -5.07 12.04
C VAL A 418 0.63 -4.70 13.25
N LYS A 419 0.58 -3.40 13.60
CA LYS A 419 -0.18 -2.93 14.76
C LYS A 419 -0.95 -1.66 14.48
N SER A 420 -2.20 -1.60 14.96
CA SER A 420 -2.97 -0.37 15.12
C SER A 420 -2.96 0.53 13.88
N HIS A 421 -3.70 0.13 12.87
CA HIS A 421 -3.88 0.90 11.63
C HIS A 421 -5.34 0.84 11.14
N LEU A 422 -5.68 1.70 10.18
CA LEU A 422 -6.98 1.64 9.51
C LEU A 422 -7.00 0.54 8.44
N ALA A 423 -8.20 0.09 8.07
CA ALA A 423 -8.51 -0.89 7.03
C ALA A 423 -7.84 -2.27 7.24
N ARG A 424 -7.26 -2.88 6.22
CA ARG A 424 -6.79 -4.27 6.21
C ARG A 424 -5.28 -4.36 6.41
N ALA A 425 -4.80 -5.41 7.13
CA ALA A 425 -3.36 -5.58 7.22
C ALA A 425 -2.79 -6.08 5.89
N PHE A 426 -3.28 -7.19 5.35
CA PHE A 426 -2.82 -7.71 4.06
C PHE A 426 -4.01 -7.90 3.12
N LEU A 427 -4.04 -7.12 2.05
CA LEU A 427 -5.04 -7.17 0.99
C LEU A 427 -4.37 -7.68 -0.29
N ILE A 428 -4.63 -8.95 -0.66
CA ILE A 428 -3.85 -9.62 -1.72
C ILE A 428 -4.77 -10.18 -2.82
N LYS A 429 -4.43 -9.87 -4.05
CA LYS A 429 -5.14 -10.29 -5.25
C LYS A 429 -4.17 -10.88 -6.27
N SER A 430 -3.46 -11.94 -5.86
CA SER A 430 -2.40 -12.57 -6.65
C SER A 430 -2.39 -14.10 -6.54
N ARG A 431 -1.34 -14.74 -7.02
CA ARG A 431 -1.15 -16.20 -7.01
C ARG A 431 0.14 -16.60 -6.33
N ASN A 432 0.28 -17.87 -5.93
CA ASN A 432 1.45 -18.40 -5.22
C ASN A 432 1.77 -17.56 -3.99
N VAL A 433 0.80 -17.44 -3.08
CA VAL A 433 0.84 -16.53 -1.93
C VAL A 433 1.25 -17.31 -0.68
N LEU A 434 2.31 -16.87 -0.02
CA LEU A 434 2.73 -17.35 1.30
C LEU A 434 2.61 -16.23 2.33
N ILE A 435 1.78 -16.43 3.36
CA ILE A 435 1.65 -15.54 4.52
C ILE A 435 1.99 -16.35 5.77
N ASN A 436 3.17 -16.14 6.36
CA ASN A 436 3.70 -17.02 7.39
C ASN A 436 4.39 -16.27 8.54
N LYS A 437 4.13 -16.67 9.79
CA LYS A 437 4.77 -16.14 11.01
C LYS A 437 4.59 -14.63 11.22
N ASN A 438 3.49 -14.06 10.78
CA ASN A 438 3.20 -12.65 11.03
C ASN A 438 2.43 -12.47 12.34
N VAL A 439 2.64 -11.33 12.99
CA VAL A 439 1.87 -10.84 14.14
C VAL A 439 1.02 -9.67 13.68
N ILE A 440 -0.31 -9.80 13.72
CA ILE A 440 -1.25 -8.78 13.25
C ILE A 440 -2.20 -8.42 14.38
N GLN A 441 -2.16 -7.17 14.82
CA GLN A 441 -2.94 -6.71 15.97
C GLN A 441 -3.65 -5.39 15.69
N ASN A 442 -4.92 -5.30 16.09
CA ASN A 442 -5.69 -4.06 16.05
C ASN A 442 -5.82 -3.41 14.66
N SER A 443 -6.01 -4.20 13.60
CA SER A 443 -6.49 -3.68 12.32
C SER A 443 -7.97 -3.32 12.43
N THR A 444 -8.40 -2.16 11.94
CA THR A 444 -9.83 -1.80 12.00
C THR A 444 -10.69 -2.72 11.17
N GLY A 445 -10.17 -3.17 10.02
CA GLY A 445 -10.79 -4.14 9.13
C GLY A 445 -10.23 -5.56 9.30
N THR A 446 -10.44 -6.36 8.28
CA THR A 446 -9.95 -7.74 8.18
C THR A 446 -8.41 -7.79 8.23
N ALA A 447 -7.85 -8.71 9.02
CA ALA A 447 -6.41 -8.83 9.12
C ALA A 447 -5.79 -9.33 7.80
N ILE A 448 -6.29 -10.44 7.24
CA ILE A 448 -5.82 -10.99 5.96
C ILE A 448 -7.02 -11.14 5.03
N GLN A 449 -7.09 -10.33 3.99
CA GLN A 449 -8.15 -10.38 2.98
C GLN A 449 -7.57 -10.73 1.61
N LEU A 450 -8.12 -11.76 0.98
CA LEU A 450 -7.69 -12.24 -0.33
C LEU A 450 -8.87 -12.35 -1.29
N GLY A 451 -8.60 -12.03 -2.57
CA GLY A 451 -9.56 -12.13 -3.66
C GLY A 451 -9.92 -10.79 -4.30
N ALA A 452 -10.55 -10.85 -5.47
CA ALA A 452 -10.82 -9.70 -6.30
C ALA A 452 -11.85 -8.72 -5.72
N GLU A 453 -11.61 -7.42 -5.91
CA GLU A 453 -12.55 -6.35 -5.57
C GLU A 453 -12.97 -5.58 -6.84
N ALA A 454 -13.96 -6.15 -7.59
CA ALA A 454 -14.39 -5.60 -8.88
C ALA A 454 -14.98 -4.19 -8.78
N GLY A 455 -15.53 -3.81 -7.62
CA GLY A 455 -16.04 -2.47 -7.35
C GLY A 455 -14.95 -1.40 -7.40
N TRP A 456 -13.74 -1.72 -6.95
CA TRP A 456 -12.54 -0.88 -7.02
C TRP A 456 -11.74 -1.05 -8.31
N ARG A 457 -12.13 -1.96 -9.19
CA ARG A 457 -11.37 -2.37 -10.38
C ARG A 457 -10.07 -3.10 -10.04
N GLU A 458 -9.93 -3.62 -8.87
CA GLU A 458 -8.78 -4.39 -8.44
C GLU A 458 -8.97 -5.85 -8.77
N SER A 459 -8.10 -6.38 -9.63
CA SER A 459 -8.25 -7.70 -10.21
C SER A 459 -7.38 -8.75 -9.52
N GLY A 460 -7.82 -9.96 -9.63
CA GLY A 460 -7.15 -11.20 -9.35
C GLY A 460 -7.86 -12.04 -8.29
N PRO A 461 -8.60 -13.09 -8.67
CA PRO A 461 -8.89 -14.18 -7.74
C PRO A 461 -7.56 -14.79 -7.27
N VAL A 462 -7.55 -15.40 -6.10
CA VAL A 462 -6.32 -15.99 -5.57
C VAL A 462 -6.19 -17.47 -5.88
N GLU A 463 -4.95 -17.92 -6.10
CA GLU A 463 -4.63 -19.29 -6.41
C GLU A 463 -3.31 -19.72 -5.73
N ASN A 464 -3.26 -20.97 -5.25
CA ASN A 464 -2.10 -21.52 -4.56
C ASN A 464 -1.70 -20.69 -3.33
N VAL A 465 -2.56 -20.67 -2.32
CA VAL A 465 -2.41 -19.85 -1.12
C VAL A 465 -2.04 -20.72 0.08
N LEU A 466 -1.00 -20.30 0.82
CA LEU A 466 -0.65 -20.86 2.12
C LEU A 466 -0.63 -19.74 3.18
N ILE A 467 -1.51 -19.86 4.18
CA ILE A 467 -1.58 -18.96 5.34
C ILE A 467 -1.29 -19.80 6.58
N GLU A 468 -0.13 -19.62 7.19
CA GLU A 468 0.25 -20.48 8.31
C GLU A 468 1.05 -19.78 9.41
N ASN A 469 0.93 -20.29 10.64
CA ASN A 469 1.70 -19.86 11.80
C ASN A 469 1.57 -18.36 12.11
N ASN A 470 0.49 -17.69 11.71
CA ASN A 470 0.27 -16.29 12.03
C ASN A 470 -0.47 -16.15 13.37
N TRP A 471 -0.19 -15.06 14.09
CA TRP A 471 -0.96 -14.63 15.24
C TRP A 471 -1.77 -13.38 14.90
N ILE A 472 -3.09 -13.49 14.94
CA ILE A 472 -4.05 -12.45 14.58
C ILE A 472 -4.88 -12.13 15.81
N SER A 473 -4.90 -10.89 16.27
CA SER A 473 -5.62 -10.50 17.47
C SER A 473 -6.28 -9.13 17.37
N GLY A 474 -7.52 -9.03 17.87
CA GLY A 474 -8.23 -7.76 18.02
C GLY A 474 -8.52 -7.04 16.71
N CYS A 475 -8.74 -7.74 15.60
CA CYS A 475 -9.00 -7.17 14.28
C CYS A 475 -10.51 -7.09 13.95
N GLY A 476 -10.88 -6.27 12.94
CA GLY A 476 -12.25 -6.17 12.44
C GLY A 476 -13.24 -5.43 13.34
N TYR A 477 -12.77 -4.60 14.23
CA TYR A 477 -13.60 -3.98 15.30
C TYR A 477 -14.24 -2.65 14.90
N ALA A 478 -13.80 -2.00 13.83
CA ALA A 478 -14.34 -0.70 13.43
C ALA A 478 -15.38 -0.83 12.34
N GLN A 479 -16.47 -0.07 12.47
CA GLN A 479 -17.49 0.05 11.42
C GLN A 479 -16.96 0.88 10.24
N GLY A 480 -17.46 0.58 9.03
CA GLY A 480 -17.18 1.37 7.84
C GLY A 480 -15.91 0.98 7.09
N THR A 481 -15.21 -0.06 7.50
CA THR A 481 -14.21 -0.71 6.65
C THR A 481 -14.93 -1.59 5.61
N GLN A 482 -14.49 -1.51 4.35
CA GLN A 482 -15.10 -2.30 3.30
C GLN A 482 -14.69 -3.78 3.43
N GLY A 483 -15.67 -4.66 3.46
CA GLY A 483 -15.49 -6.09 3.54
C GLY A 483 -15.89 -6.71 4.89
N ALA A 484 -15.85 -8.02 4.99
CA ALA A 484 -16.14 -8.76 6.19
C ALA A 484 -15.08 -8.48 7.27
N SER A 485 -15.54 -8.25 8.51
CA SER A 485 -14.68 -7.99 9.66
C SER A 485 -14.09 -9.29 10.22
N SER A 486 -13.30 -10.00 9.42
CA SER A 486 -12.77 -11.33 9.73
C SER A 486 -11.29 -11.27 10.13
N GLY A 487 -10.81 -12.33 10.78
CA GLY A 487 -9.37 -12.57 10.93
C GLY A 487 -8.74 -12.87 9.58
N ILE A 488 -9.25 -13.89 8.90
CA ILE A 488 -8.86 -14.24 7.53
C ILE A 488 -10.12 -14.27 6.68
N SER A 489 -10.14 -13.55 5.56
CA SER A 489 -11.24 -13.55 4.59
C SER A 489 -10.73 -13.86 3.19
N ILE A 490 -11.42 -14.80 2.53
CA ILE A 490 -11.21 -15.10 1.11
C ILE A 490 -12.55 -14.93 0.43
N SER A 491 -12.65 -13.92 -0.45
CA SER A 491 -13.92 -13.57 -1.06
C SER A 491 -13.73 -12.79 -2.36
N VAL A 492 -14.81 -12.65 -3.11
CA VAL A 492 -14.87 -11.76 -4.28
C VAL A 492 -15.95 -10.72 -4.05
N SER A 493 -15.65 -9.46 -4.25
CA SER A 493 -16.60 -8.37 -4.03
C SER A 493 -16.88 -7.54 -5.28
N GLY A 494 -17.99 -6.77 -5.26
CA GLY A 494 -18.36 -5.88 -6.36
C GLY A 494 -18.95 -6.59 -7.58
N ILE A 495 -19.46 -7.81 -7.44
CA ILE A 495 -20.13 -8.61 -8.48
C ILE A 495 -21.63 -8.69 -8.23
N ARG A 496 -22.39 -9.12 -9.26
CA ARG A 496 -23.86 -9.19 -9.22
C ARG A 496 -24.41 -10.63 -9.26
N GLU A 497 -23.63 -11.57 -9.76
CA GLU A 497 -24.00 -12.96 -9.94
C GLU A 497 -23.02 -13.89 -9.24
N ASN A 498 -23.40 -15.15 -9.07
CA ASN A 498 -22.51 -16.15 -8.49
C ASN A 498 -21.25 -16.35 -9.37
N THR A 499 -20.08 -16.33 -8.76
CA THR A 499 -18.78 -16.41 -9.44
C THR A 499 -18.36 -17.82 -9.85
N GLY A 500 -19.06 -18.82 -9.45
CA GLY A 500 -18.51 -20.19 -9.58
C GLY A 500 -17.31 -20.44 -8.71
N PHE A 501 -16.49 -20.70 -8.27
CA PHE A 501 -15.32 -20.98 -7.43
C PHE A 501 -14.05 -20.32 -8.00
N LEU A 502 -14.00 -18.98 -7.99
CA LEU A 502 -12.86 -18.23 -8.57
C LEU A 502 -11.56 -18.41 -7.78
N ASN A 503 -11.64 -18.42 -6.44
CA ASN A 503 -10.48 -18.65 -5.59
C ASN A 503 -10.18 -20.15 -5.48
N ASN A 504 -8.90 -20.55 -5.55
CA ASN A 504 -8.57 -21.97 -5.67
C ASN A 504 -7.29 -22.38 -4.92
N ASN A 505 -7.26 -23.64 -4.46
CA ASN A 505 -6.12 -24.29 -3.81
C ASN A 505 -5.58 -23.50 -2.62
N ILE A 506 -6.34 -23.49 -1.53
CA ILE A 506 -6.09 -22.66 -0.35
C ILE A 506 -5.83 -23.56 0.85
N LEU A 507 -4.74 -23.31 1.57
CA LEU A 507 -4.41 -23.97 2.83
C LEU A 507 -4.23 -22.93 3.94
N ILE A 508 -5.09 -23.00 4.97
CA ILE A 508 -5.02 -22.16 6.18
C ILE A 508 -4.73 -23.09 7.36
N ARG A 509 -3.54 -22.96 7.97
CA ARG A 509 -3.16 -23.89 9.04
C ARG A 509 -2.31 -23.28 10.14
N ASN A 510 -2.40 -23.86 11.34
CA ASN A 510 -1.54 -23.51 12.47
C ASN A 510 -1.59 -22.02 12.85
N ASN A 511 -2.65 -21.30 12.54
CA ASN A 511 -2.80 -19.90 12.94
C ASN A 511 -3.46 -19.82 14.32
N ILE A 512 -3.13 -18.78 15.09
CA ILE A 512 -3.80 -18.39 16.31
C ILE A 512 -4.61 -17.13 15.99
N ILE A 513 -5.94 -17.18 16.20
CA ILE A 513 -6.86 -16.09 15.86
C ILE A 513 -7.71 -15.76 17.09
N GLU A 514 -7.56 -14.55 17.60
CA GLU A 514 -8.14 -14.14 18.89
C GLU A 514 -8.92 -12.84 18.78
N ALA A 515 -10.07 -12.78 19.45
CA ALA A 515 -10.85 -11.57 19.65
C ALA A 515 -11.13 -10.79 18.35
N VAL A 516 -11.50 -11.49 17.29
CA VAL A 516 -11.93 -10.91 16.02
C VAL A 516 -13.44 -10.63 16.08
N ASN A 517 -13.88 -9.54 15.47
CA ASN A 517 -15.23 -9.01 15.66
C ASN A 517 -16.37 -9.87 15.07
N GLU A 518 -16.12 -10.65 14.00
CA GLU A 518 -17.17 -11.43 13.34
C GLU A 518 -16.74 -12.89 13.11
N HIS A 519 -16.01 -13.19 12.04
CA HIS A 519 -15.55 -14.53 11.71
C HIS A 519 -14.04 -14.65 11.91
N ALA A 520 -13.58 -15.70 12.58
CA ALA A 520 -12.15 -15.95 12.62
C ALA A 520 -11.62 -16.26 11.21
N ILE A 521 -12.31 -17.13 10.46
CA ILE A 521 -12.00 -17.48 9.08
C ILE A 521 -13.28 -17.45 8.25
N SER A 522 -13.32 -16.64 7.19
CA SER A 522 -14.40 -16.57 6.21
C SER A 522 -13.90 -16.98 4.83
N VAL A 523 -14.58 -17.90 4.17
CA VAL A 523 -14.22 -18.36 2.82
C VAL A 523 -15.45 -18.38 1.93
N GLU A 524 -15.40 -17.57 0.87
CA GLU A 524 -16.46 -17.47 -0.12
C GLU A 524 -15.90 -17.64 -1.54
N ASP A 525 -16.72 -18.13 -2.47
CA ASP A 525 -16.40 -18.26 -3.89
C ASP A 525 -15.10 -19.04 -4.16
N ALA A 526 -14.88 -20.15 -3.45
CA ALA A 526 -13.62 -20.87 -3.46
C ALA A 526 -13.78 -22.39 -3.60
N LYS A 527 -12.76 -23.03 -4.19
CA LYS A 527 -12.64 -24.50 -4.24
C LYS A 527 -11.29 -25.00 -3.74
N SER A 528 -11.24 -26.27 -3.38
CA SER A 528 -10.02 -26.95 -2.89
C SER A 528 -9.45 -26.26 -1.65
N VAL A 529 -10.28 -26.06 -0.63
CA VAL A 529 -9.92 -25.33 0.60
C VAL A 529 -9.64 -26.30 1.73
N ARG A 530 -8.54 -26.09 2.45
CA ARG A 530 -8.19 -26.85 3.66
C ARG A 530 -7.92 -25.92 4.83
N ILE A 531 -8.68 -26.05 5.90
CA ILE A 531 -8.54 -25.31 7.15
C ILE A 531 -8.16 -26.34 8.22
N ILE A 532 -6.90 -26.31 8.69
CA ILE A 532 -6.35 -27.40 9.49
C ILE A 532 -5.58 -26.86 10.71
N ASN A 533 -5.84 -27.41 11.91
CA ASN A 533 -5.07 -27.16 13.11
C ASN A 533 -4.91 -25.65 13.44
N ASN A 534 -6.00 -24.87 13.31
CA ASN A 534 -6.02 -23.48 13.77
C ASN A 534 -6.58 -23.40 15.18
N ASP A 535 -6.09 -22.46 15.96
CA ASP A 535 -6.52 -22.16 17.32
C ASP A 535 -7.30 -20.85 17.33
N ILE A 536 -8.57 -20.88 17.75
CA ILE A 536 -9.49 -19.75 17.62
C ILE A 536 -10.11 -19.49 19.00
N SER A 537 -10.06 -18.25 19.48
CA SER A 537 -10.66 -17.85 20.76
C SER A 537 -11.30 -16.47 20.73
N GLY A 538 -12.37 -16.30 21.51
CA GLY A 538 -13.05 -15.01 21.65
C GLY A 538 -13.59 -14.43 20.32
N CYS A 539 -13.95 -15.28 19.37
CA CYS A 539 -14.53 -14.89 18.07
C CYS A 539 -15.99 -15.38 18.01
N PRO A 540 -16.97 -14.55 17.56
CA PRO A 540 -18.38 -14.97 17.50
C PRO A 540 -18.60 -16.21 16.62
N HIS A 541 -17.85 -16.30 15.51
CA HIS A 541 -17.97 -17.41 14.56
C HIS A 541 -16.57 -17.93 14.16
N PRO A 542 -16.25 -19.20 14.42
CA PRO A 542 -14.92 -19.75 14.11
C PRO A 542 -14.65 -19.87 12.61
N VAL A 543 -15.59 -20.43 11.84
CA VAL A 543 -15.43 -20.63 10.39
C VAL A 543 -16.76 -20.36 9.70
N TYR A 544 -16.74 -19.49 8.71
CA TYR A 544 -17.86 -19.24 7.80
C TYR A 544 -17.50 -19.65 6.37
N MET A 545 -18.43 -20.31 5.70
CA MET A 545 -18.23 -20.76 4.31
C MET A 545 -19.50 -20.54 3.50
N LYS A 546 -19.31 -20.01 2.26
CA LYS A 546 -20.39 -19.80 1.31
C LYS A 546 -19.89 -20.01 -0.11
N ASN A 547 -20.70 -20.66 -0.94
CA ASN A 547 -20.34 -20.97 -2.33
C ASN A 547 -18.94 -21.60 -2.42
N THR A 548 -18.74 -22.74 -1.76
CA THR A 548 -17.45 -23.44 -1.69
C THR A 548 -17.57 -24.89 -2.15
N GLU A 549 -16.48 -25.43 -2.73
CA GLU A 549 -16.40 -26.81 -3.20
C GLU A 549 -15.12 -27.49 -2.71
N SER A 550 -15.16 -28.77 -2.41
CA SER A 550 -14.00 -29.58 -1.99
C SER A 550 -13.30 -29.00 -0.76
N VAL A 551 -14.05 -28.77 0.31
CA VAL A 551 -13.56 -28.17 1.55
C VAL A 551 -13.26 -29.25 2.60
N THR A 552 -12.14 -29.06 3.33
CA THR A 552 -11.79 -29.85 4.51
C THR A 552 -11.55 -28.91 5.69
N VAL A 553 -12.30 -29.08 6.78
CA VAL A 553 -12.05 -28.42 8.08
C VAL A 553 -11.69 -29.51 9.08
N LYS A 554 -10.50 -29.43 9.70
CA LYS A 554 -10.01 -30.47 10.60
C LYS A 554 -9.13 -29.89 11.71
N ASP A 555 -9.25 -30.45 12.91
CA ASP A 555 -8.44 -30.13 14.09
C ASP A 555 -8.43 -28.59 14.40
N VAL A 556 -9.57 -27.92 14.19
CA VAL A 556 -9.78 -26.53 14.60
C VAL A 556 -10.22 -26.52 16.06
N ARG A 557 -9.41 -25.92 16.94
CA ARG A 557 -9.77 -25.71 18.34
C ARG A 557 -10.50 -24.38 18.48
N TYR A 558 -11.56 -24.39 19.26
CA TYR A 558 -12.36 -23.21 19.52
C TYR A 558 -12.63 -23.09 21.02
N SER A 559 -12.47 -21.88 21.55
CA SER A 559 -12.84 -21.50 22.91
C SER A 559 -13.51 -20.13 22.92
N ASP A 560 -14.51 -19.98 23.80
CA ASP A 560 -15.22 -18.71 23.99
C ASP A 560 -14.33 -17.61 24.54
#